data_e2f26e27d150a6a962f04c902272e831
#
_entry.id   e2f26e27d150a6a962f04c902272e831
#
_cell.length_a   1.000
_cell.length_b   1.000
_cell.length_c   1.000
_cell.angle_alpha   90.00
_cell.angle_beta   90.00
_cell.angle_gamma   90.00
#
_symmetry.space_group_name_H-M   'P 1'
#
loop_
_entity.id
_entity.type
_entity.pdbx_description
1 polymer ?
#
loop_
_entity_poly.entity_id
_entity_poly.type
_entity_poly.pdbx_seq_one_letter_code
_entity_poly.pdbx_strand_id
1 'polypeptide(L)'
;MSQTNLSRLYTIALIAVFIYGATPVFTKMATATADGITVGALRAIVAAPLALFIILVGRYRVPLRRDAIILVVISGMGGLVLFPVFFSWGVQHTTAGHAAAGTAFGAVMAGVLSALIDRRMPGWPWWIGIATGTLGALLLIWEAVGIEVEGVTWQGDALVFLGMFMGVVGYIAGARLTKQIGSTTVTMWSVLVAAATLLPLIIFYSGAETLTAIDRDGWGAILALGWGSTILAYLLWNRALADGGVGKIGALQLLQPVVGIALALMLLGERITLPLLIATLVILVGV
;
A
#
# COMPACT_ATOMS: atom_id res chain seq x y z
N MET A 1 -12.66 -5.89 25.45
CA MET A 1 -13.49 -5.94 24.22
C MET A 1 -14.32 -7.21 24.27
N SER A 2 -15.62 -7.15 23.95
CA SER A 2 -16.44 -8.36 23.81
C SER A 2 -15.94 -9.22 22.63
N GLN A 3 -16.18 -10.53 22.65
CA GLN A 3 -15.80 -11.44 21.54
C GLN A 3 -16.38 -10.98 20.18
N THR A 4 -17.61 -10.46 20.18
CA THR A 4 -18.29 -9.91 18.99
C THR A 4 -17.54 -8.70 18.39
N ASN A 5 -16.98 -7.82 19.23
CA ASN A 5 -16.19 -6.68 18.78
C ASN A 5 -14.83 -7.10 18.18
N LEU A 6 -14.24 -8.17 18.73
CA LEU A 6 -12.98 -8.70 18.25
C LEU A 6 -13.14 -9.35 16.87
N SER A 7 -14.16 -10.19 16.68
CA SER A 7 -14.49 -10.81 15.39
C SER A 7 -14.72 -9.76 14.31
N ARG A 8 -15.54 -8.75 14.58
CA ARG A 8 -15.79 -7.64 13.64
C ARG A 8 -14.52 -6.89 13.24
N LEU A 9 -13.62 -6.65 14.20
CA LEU A 9 -12.35 -5.99 13.98
C LEU A 9 -11.47 -6.78 12.99
N TYR A 10 -11.32 -8.08 13.24
CA TYR A 10 -10.55 -8.96 12.35
C TYR A 10 -11.18 -9.06 10.95
N THR A 11 -12.51 -9.13 10.85
CA THR A 11 -13.19 -9.14 9.55
C THR A 11 -12.90 -7.87 8.75
N ILE A 12 -12.98 -6.70 9.36
CA ILE A 12 -12.66 -5.41 8.72
C ILE A 12 -11.21 -5.39 8.25
N ALA A 13 -10.28 -5.85 9.10
CA ALA A 13 -8.87 -5.92 8.76
C ALA A 13 -8.59 -6.89 7.62
N LEU A 14 -9.20 -8.08 7.61
CA LEU A 14 -9.03 -9.09 6.56
C LEU A 14 -9.58 -8.62 5.21
N ILE A 15 -10.72 -7.92 5.19
CA ILE A 15 -11.24 -7.31 3.96
C ILE A 15 -10.23 -6.30 3.40
N ALA A 16 -9.68 -5.43 4.25
CA ALA A 16 -8.66 -4.47 3.82
C ALA A 16 -7.40 -5.17 3.28
N VAL A 17 -6.93 -6.21 3.96
CA VAL A 17 -5.75 -7.01 3.56
C VAL A 17 -5.98 -7.70 2.22
N PHE A 18 -7.18 -8.26 1.98
CA PHE A 18 -7.52 -8.88 0.69
C PHE A 18 -7.47 -7.86 -0.45
N ILE A 19 -8.08 -6.67 -0.26
CA ILE A 19 -8.07 -5.60 -1.27
C ILE A 19 -6.63 -5.11 -1.50
N TYR A 20 -5.83 -4.95 -0.46
CA TYR A 20 -4.43 -4.58 -0.60
C TYR A 20 -3.59 -5.67 -1.27
N GLY A 21 -3.85 -6.95 -0.98
CA GLY A 21 -3.18 -8.08 -1.65
C GLY A 21 -3.44 -8.12 -3.15
N ALA A 22 -4.59 -7.63 -3.62
CA ALA A 22 -4.90 -7.51 -5.04
C ALA A 22 -4.21 -6.29 -5.71
N THR A 23 -3.67 -5.34 -4.94
CA THR A 23 -3.04 -4.11 -5.47
C THR A 23 -1.92 -4.38 -6.48
N PRO A 24 -0.95 -5.29 -6.26
CA PRO A 24 0.11 -5.56 -7.23
C PRO A 24 -0.44 -5.98 -8.61
N VAL A 25 -1.45 -6.84 -8.61
CA VAL A 25 -2.06 -7.38 -9.84
C VAL A 25 -2.77 -6.28 -10.61
N PHE A 26 -3.64 -5.51 -9.97
CA PHE A 26 -4.31 -4.38 -10.64
C PHE A 26 -3.31 -3.31 -11.08
N THR A 27 -2.25 -3.07 -10.31
CA THR A 27 -1.18 -2.16 -10.72
C THR A 27 -0.48 -2.67 -11.98
N LYS A 28 -0.16 -3.97 -12.06
CA LYS A 28 0.47 -4.58 -13.25
C LYS A 28 -0.43 -4.49 -14.47
N MET A 29 -1.74 -4.74 -14.31
CA MET A 29 -2.72 -4.56 -15.40
C MET A 29 -2.76 -3.10 -15.88
N ALA A 30 -2.80 -2.13 -14.99
CA ALA A 30 -2.81 -0.71 -15.34
C ALA A 30 -1.51 -0.26 -16.01
N THR A 31 -0.35 -0.78 -15.56
CA THR A 31 0.96 -0.45 -16.15
C THR A 31 1.25 -1.15 -17.48
N ALA A 32 0.35 -1.98 -17.98
CA ALA A 32 0.43 -2.53 -19.32
C ALA A 32 0.16 -1.47 -20.42
N THR A 33 -0.63 -0.44 -20.10
CA THR A 33 -1.04 0.60 -21.07
C THR A 33 -0.72 2.03 -20.63
N ALA A 34 -0.23 2.23 -19.41
CA ALA A 34 0.22 3.52 -18.89
C ALA A 34 1.52 3.38 -18.09
N ASP A 35 2.33 4.44 -18.02
CA ASP A 35 3.52 4.43 -17.17
C ASP A 35 3.16 4.37 -15.68
N GLY A 36 4.06 3.78 -14.88
CA GLY A 36 3.79 3.52 -13.46
C GLY A 36 3.60 4.79 -12.63
N ILE A 37 4.24 5.90 -12.99
CA ILE A 37 4.08 7.19 -12.29
C ILE A 37 2.66 7.71 -12.52
N THR A 38 2.20 7.68 -13.78
CA THR A 38 0.82 8.06 -14.16
C THR A 38 -0.21 7.17 -13.45
N VAL A 39 -0.03 5.85 -13.44
CA VAL A 39 -0.92 4.92 -12.73
C VAL A 39 -0.97 5.25 -11.24
N GLY A 40 0.19 5.45 -10.60
CA GLY A 40 0.27 5.82 -9.19
C GLY A 40 -0.46 7.12 -8.88
N ALA A 41 -0.37 8.13 -9.76
CA ALA A 41 -1.03 9.42 -9.61
C ALA A 41 -2.55 9.33 -9.85
N LEU A 42 -2.97 8.63 -10.90
CA LEU A 42 -4.39 8.49 -11.26
C LEU A 42 -5.22 7.84 -10.16
N ARG A 43 -4.64 6.93 -9.35
CA ARG A 43 -5.34 6.30 -8.21
C ARG A 43 -5.96 7.34 -7.26
N ALA A 44 -5.21 8.38 -6.91
CA ALA A 44 -5.70 9.43 -6.01
C ALA A 44 -6.68 10.37 -6.72
N ILE A 45 -6.44 10.65 -8.00
CA ILE A 45 -7.28 11.57 -8.81
C ILE A 45 -8.67 10.96 -9.04
N VAL A 46 -8.76 9.69 -9.44
CA VAL A 46 -10.07 9.03 -9.63
C VAL A 46 -10.80 8.78 -8.30
N ALA A 47 -10.07 8.74 -7.18
CA ALA A 47 -10.65 8.63 -5.86
C ALA A 47 -11.22 9.98 -5.34
N ALA A 48 -10.67 11.11 -5.78
CA ALA A 48 -11.00 12.43 -5.24
C ALA A 48 -12.48 12.82 -5.38
N PRO A 49 -13.17 12.60 -6.51
CA PRO A 49 -14.60 12.93 -6.63
C PRO A 49 -15.45 12.16 -5.61
N LEU A 50 -15.17 10.86 -5.39
CA LEU A 50 -15.89 10.07 -4.40
C LEU A 50 -15.55 10.53 -2.97
N ALA A 51 -14.30 10.85 -2.69
CA ALA A 51 -13.89 11.38 -1.40
C ALA A 51 -14.58 12.73 -1.11
N LEU A 52 -14.64 13.63 -2.09
CA LEU A 52 -15.33 14.91 -1.98
C LEU A 52 -16.83 14.72 -1.75
N PHE A 53 -17.47 13.81 -2.50
CA PHE A 53 -18.87 13.46 -2.30
C PHE A 53 -19.14 12.97 -0.87
N ILE A 54 -18.31 12.05 -0.35
CA ILE A 54 -18.44 11.54 1.02
C ILE A 54 -18.26 12.66 2.04
N ILE A 55 -17.31 13.58 1.84
CA ILE A 55 -17.11 14.74 2.73
C ILE A 55 -18.34 15.62 2.77
N LEU A 56 -18.90 15.97 1.60
CA LEU A 56 -20.03 16.88 1.49
C LEU A 56 -21.30 16.28 2.09
N VAL A 57 -21.63 15.03 1.75
CA VAL A 57 -22.82 14.34 2.26
C VAL A 57 -22.70 14.05 3.76
N GLY A 58 -21.53 13.58 4.19
CA GLY A 58 -21.27 13.27 5.60
C GLY A 58 -20.93 14.49 6.45
N ARG A 59 -20.82 15.69 5.83
CA ARG A 59 -20.46 16.95 6.50
C ARG A 59 -19.20 16.86 7.34
N TYR A 60 -18.19 16.12 6.84
CA TYR A 60 -16.90 15.94 7.53
C TYR A 60 -16.09 17.24 7.49
N ARG A 61 -15.88 17.83 8.67
CA ARG A 61 -15.21 19.13 8.80
C ARG A 61 -13.70 19.01 8.50
N VAL A 62 -13.14 20.10 7.98
CA VAL A 62 -11.68 20.25 7.80
C VAL A 62 -11.02 20.16 9.17
N PRO A 63 -9.97 19.32 9.35
CA PRO A 63 -9.21 19.29 10.59
C PRO A 63 -8.32 20.55 10.68
N LEU A 64 -8.79 21.57 11.41
CA LEU A 64 -8.11 22.87 11.49
C LEU A 64 -6.98 22.93 12.52
N ARG A 65 -6.87 21.96 13.42
CA ARG A 65 -5.76 21.88 14.38
C ARG A 65 -4.45 21.60 13.64
N ARG A 66 -3.40 22.34 13.95
CA ARG A 66 -2.08 22.24 13.30
C ARG A 66 -1.53 20.81 13.30
N ASP A 67 -1.62 20.11 14.44
CA ASP A 67 -1.18 18.72 14.59
C ASP A 67 -2.00 17.76 13.68
N ALA A 68 -3.31 17.99 13.58
CA ALA A 68 -4.18 17.19 12.72
C ALA A 68 -3.89 17.46 11.22
N ILE A 69 -3.66 18.71 10.82
CA ILE A 69 -3.25 19.05 9.45
C ILE A 69 -1.95 18.33 9.09
N ILE A 70 -0.94 18.41 9.96
CA ILE A 70 0.36 17.74 9.73
C ILE A 70 0.16 16.24 9.54
N LEU A 71 -0.63 15.58 10.39
CA LEU A 71 -0.87 14.15 10.28
C LEU A 71 -1.68 13.77 9.03
N VAL A 72 -2.66 14.59 8.61
CA VAL A 72 -3.37 14.39 7.32
C VAL A 72 -2.41 14.51 6.15
N VAL A 73 -1.54 15.53 6.16
CA VAL A 73 -0.55 15.73 5.09
C VAL A 73 0.44 14.56 5.07
N ILE A 74 0.99 14.13 6.21
CA ILE A 74 1.88 12.96 6.26
C ILE A 74 1.17 11.70 5.79
N SER A 75 -0.09 11.50 6.21
CA SER A 75 -0.90 10.35 5.77
C SER A 75 -1.17 10.37 4.27
N GLY A 76 -1.54 11.53 3.72
CA GLY A 76 -1.76 11.72 2.29
C GLY A 76 -0.47 11.57 1.48
N MET A 77 0.59 12.27 1.86
CA MET A 77 1.86 12.24 1.15
C MET A 77 2.53 10.87 1.20
N GLY A 78 2.63 10.26 2.38
CA GLY A 78 3.25 8.93 2.51
C GLY A 78 2.40 7.83 1.90
N GLY A 79 1.14 7.73 2.33
CA GLY A 79 0.27 6.61 1.99
C GLY A 79 -0.43 6.71 0.63
N LEU A 80 -0.68 7.92 0.11
CA LEU A 80 -1.53 8.13 -1.07
C LEU A 80 -0.85 8.92 -2.21
N VAL A 81 0.37 9.44 -1.99
CA VAL A 81 1.22 10.04 -3.04
C VAL A 81 2.44 9.17 -3.28
N LEU A 82 3.37 9.14 -2.32
CA LEU A 82 4.68 8.51 -2.50
C LEU A 82 4.57 6.99 -2.62
N PHE A 83 3.76 6.34 -1.77
CA PHE A 83 3.53 4.90 -1.89
C PHE A 83 2.97 4.53 -3.27
N PRO A 84 1.83 5.04 -3.75
CA PRO A 84 1.30 4.63 -5.04
C PRO A 84 2.23 4.94 -6.21
N VAL A 85 2.92 6.07 -6.19
CA VAL A 85 3.82 6.47 -7.28
C VAL A 85 5.03 5.53 -7.34
N PHE A 86 5.77 5.36 -6.25
CA PHE A 86 6.93 4.47 -6.22
C PHE A 86 6.56 3.00 -6.42
N PHE A 87 5.47 2.57 -5.80
CA PHE A 87 4.99 1.20 -5.93
C PHE A 87 4.58 0.89 -7.38
N SER A 88 3.79 1.75 -8.02
CA SER A 88 3.36 1.51 -9.40
C SER A 88 4.51 1.63 -10.40
N TRP A 89 5.42 2.56 -10.16
CA TRP A 89 6.65 2.68 -10.96
C TRP A 89 7.52 1.42 -10.79
N GLY A 90 7.66 0.89 -9.58
CA GLY A 90 8.34 -0.37 -9.33
C GLY A 90 7.66 -1.55 -10.02
N VAL A 91 6.35 -1.69 -9.90
CA VAL A 91 5.56 -2.77 -10.53
C VAL A 91 5.68 -2.77 -12.06
N GLN A 92 5.86 -1.60 -12.68
CA GLN A 92 6.14 -1.50 -14.12
C GLN A 92 7.40 -2.28 -14.51
N HIS A 93 8.41 -2.30 -13.63
CA HIS A 93 9.74 -2.87 -13.86
C HIS A 93 9.98 -4.19 -13.09
N THR A 94 8.93 -4.79 -12.53
CA THR A 94 8.97 -6.12 -11.90
C THR A 94 7.68 -6.87 -12.18
N THR A 95 7.56 -8.11 -11.69
CA THR A 95 6.31 -8.88 -11.80
C THR A 95 5.36 -8.54 -10.66
N ALA A 96 4.06 -8.86 -10.84
CA ALA A 96 3.07 -8.68 -9.78
C ALA A 96 3.38 -9.61 -8.59
N GLY A 97 3.94 -10.81 -8.84
CA GLY A 97 4.38 -11.74 -7.82
C GLY A 97 5.50 -11.19 -6.95
N HIS A 98 6.55 -10.59 -7.55
CA HIS A 98 7.63 -9.92 -6.82
C HIS A 98 7.12 -8.73 -6.00
N ALA A 99 6.29 -7.88 -6.61
CA ALA A 99 5.68 -6.76 -5.92
C ALA A 99 4.80 -7.22 -4.75
N ALA A 100 4.04 -8.32 -4.93
CA ALA A 100 3.23 -8.91 -3.86
C ALA A 100 4.11 -9.41 -2.70
N ALA A 101 5.19 -10.13 -3.00
CA ALA A 101 6.14 -10.57 -1.98
C ALA A 101 6.76 -9.38 -1.23
N GLY A 102 7.12 -8.32 -1.96
CA GLY A 102 7.64 -7.07 -1.41
C GLY A 102 6.70 -6.39 -0.42
N THR A 103 5.37 -6.59 -0.52
CA THR A 103 4.41 -5.99 0.42
C THR A 103 4.60 -6.49 1.86
N ALA A 104 5.11 -7.71 2.07
CA ALA A 104 5.40 -8.24 3.41
C ALA A 104 6.47 -7.41 4.13
N PHE A 105 7.41 -6.79 3.41
CA PHE A 105 8.40 -5.89 3.98
C PHE A 105 7.77 -4.68 4.69
N GLY A 106 6.57 -4.28 4.28
CA GLY A 106 5.81 -3.25 4.97
C GLY A 106 5.55 -3.58 6.44
N ALA A 107 5.31 -4.85 6.80
CA ALA A 107 5.12 -5.26 8.19
C ALA A 107 6.42 -5.13 9.01
N VAL A 108 7.57 -5.49 8.41
CA VAL A 108 8.91 -5.28 9.01
C VAL A 108 9.14 -3.79 9.30
N MET A 109 8.91 -2.94 8.29
CA MET A 109 9.06 -1.48 8.43
C MET A 109 8.11 -0.89 9.46
N ALA A 110 6.86 -1.38 9.52
CA ALA A 110 5.88 -0.95 10.51
C ALA A 110 6.35 -1.24 11.93
N GLY A 111 6.91 -2.42 12.16
CA GLY A 111 7.51 -2.80 13.43
C GLY A 111 8.65 -1.84 13.83
N VAL A 112 9.60 -1.62 12.93
CA VAL A 112 10.75 -0.71 13.15
C VAL A 112 10.28 0.71 13.46
N LEU A 113 9.43 1.28 12.60
CA LEU A 113 8.94 2.64 12.79
C LEU A 113 8.13 2.78 14.09
N SER A 114 7.27 1.82 14.42
CA SER A 114 6.52 1.85 15.68
C SER A 114 7.44 1.83 16.88
N ALA A 115 8.49 0.98 16.90
CA ALA A 115 9.46 0.91 17.98
C ALA A 115 10.22 2.23 18.15
N LEU A 116 10.66 2.84 17.05
CA LEU A 116 11.36 4.13 17.05
C LEU A 116 10.46 5.27 17.59
N ILE A 117 9.20 5.31 17.12
CA ILE A 117 8.26 6.36 17.51
C ILE A 117 7.83 6.22 18.96
N ASP A 118 7.60 4.99 19.43
CA ASP A 118 7.20 4.71 20.80
C ASP A 118 8.39 4.73 21.78
N ARG A 119 9.61 4.90 21.26
CA ARG A 119 10.89 4.88 22.01
C ARG A 119 11.02 3.65 22.91
N ARG A 120 10.50 2.51 22.43
CA ARG A 120 10.58 1.23 23.11
C ARG A 120 11.52 0.33 22.33
N MET A 121 12.63 -0.07 22.98
CA MET A 121 13.53 -1.07 22.39
C MET A 121 12.90 -2.45 22.55
N PRO A 122 12.56 -3.12 21.43
CA PRO A 122 12.03 -4.48 21.46
C PRO A 122 13.06 -5.50 21.96
N GLY A 123 12.56 -6.63 22.46
CA GLY A 123 13.42 -7.74 22.89
C GLY A 123 14.17 -8.41 21.72
N TRP A 124 15.16 -9.24 22.08
CA TRP A 124 16.03 -9.93 21.11
C TRP A 124 15.28 -10.72 20.01
N PRO A 125 14.16 -11.44 20.30
CA PRO A 125 13.43 -12.17 19.26
C PRO A 125 12.92 -11.26 18.14
N TRP A 126 12.54 -10.03 18.46
CA TRP A 126 12.10 -9.05 17.47
C TRP A 126 13.22 -8.65 16.50
N TRP A 127 14.47 -8.49 17.00
CA TRP A 127 15.62 -8.19 16.16
C TRP A 127 15.97 -9.34 15.21
N ILE A 128 15.80 -10.59 15.66
CA ILE A 128 15.92 -11.77 14.79
C ILE A 128 14.88 -11.70 13.66
N GLY A 129 13.63 -11.37 13.99
CA GLY A 129 12.57 -11.21 13.01
C GLY A 129 12.90 -10.16 11.96
N ILE A 130 13.36 -8.97 12.37
CA ILE A 130 13.77 -7.90 11.45
C ILE A 130 14.92 -8.36 10.54
N ALA A 131 15.94 -9.01 11.11
CA ALA A 131 17.07 -9.51 10.33
C ALA A 131 16.63 -10.56 9.30
N THR A 132 15.76 -11.49 9.71
CA THR A 132 15.19 -12.52 8.82
C THR A 132 14.33 -11.90 7.71
N GLY A 133 13.43 -10.97 8.05
CA GLY A 133 12.60 -10.29 7.06
C GLY A 133 13.42 -9.45 6.07
N THR A 134 14.48 -8.78 6.56
CA THR A 134 15.42 -8.05 5.70
C THR A 134 16.19 -9.00 4.79
N LEU A 135 16.64 -10.17 5.30
CA LEU A 135 17.30 -11.18 4.48
C LEU A 135 16.39 -11.66 3.34
N GLY A 136 15.11 -11.91 3.63
CA GLY A 136 14.15 -12.30 2.60
C GLY A 136 13.96 -11.22 1.53
N ALA A 137 13.92 -9.93 1.91
CA ALA A 137 13.86 -8.81 0.97
C ALA A 137 15.14 -8.74 0.09
N LEU A 138 16.32 -8.98 0.67
CA LEU A 138 17.57 -9.05 -0.08
C LEU A 138 17.61 -10.24 -1.04
N LEU A 139 17.02 -11.38 -0.67
CA LEU A 139 16.90 -12.54 -1.55
C LEU A 139 16.04 -12.25 -2.78
N LEU A 140 14.95 -11.47 -2.64
CA LEU A 140 14.16 -11.02 -3.80
C LEU A 140 14.98 -10.15 -4.74
N ILE A 141 15.72 -9.18 -4.20
CA ILE A 141 16.59 -8.32 -5.02
C ILE A 141 17.71 -9.15 -5.67
N TRP A 142 18.27 -10.12 -4.94
CA TRP A 142 19.32 -10.98 -5.47
C TRP A 142 18.81 -11.88 -6.61
N GLU A 143 17.58 -12.40 -6.51
CA GLU A 143 16.94 -13.13 -7.61
C GLU A 143 16.82 -12.23 -8.85
N ALA A 144 16.38 -10.99 -8.67
CA ALA A 144 16.25 -10.01 -9.75
C ALA A 144 17.58 -9.64 -10.43
N VAL A 145 18.71 -9.78 -9.73
CA VAL A 145 20.05 -9.51 -10.27
C VAL A 145 20.71 -10.77 -10.85
N GLY A 146 20.50 -11.91 -10.18
CA GLY A 146 21.26 -13.15 -10.44
C GLY A 146 20.59 -14.15 -11.38
N ILE A 147 19.29 -14.06 -11.56
CA ILE A 147 18.52 -14.95 -12.44
C ILE A 147 17.76 -14.06 -13.41
N GLU A 148 17.98 -14.23 -14.72
CA GLU A 148 17.18 -13.53 -15.74
C GLU A 148 15.74 -14.05 -15.72
N VAL A 149 14.94 -13.48 -14.81
CA VAL A 149 13.49 -13.68 -14.80
C VAL A 149 12.87 -12.61 -15.66
N GLU A 150 12.18 -13.02 -16.71
CA GLU A 150 11.54 -12.10 -17.64
C GLU A 150 10.62 -11.11 -16.89
N GLY A 151 10.85 -9.81 -17.13
CA GLY A 151 10.05 -8.74 -16.52
C GLY A 151 10.42 -8.38 -15.09
N VAL A 152 11.47 -8.94 -14.49
CA VAL A 152 11.95 -8.59 -13.14
C VAL A 152 13.24 -7.79 -13.21
N THR A 153 13.29 -6.67 -12.48
CA THR A 153 14.51 -5.87 -12.31
C THR A 153 14.70 -5.50 -10.84
N TRP A 154 15.96 -5.42 -10.40
CA TRP A 154 16.26 -5.01 -9.02
C TRP A 154 15.81 -3.56 -8.72
N GLN A 155 15.81 -2.68 -9.74
CA GLN A 155 15.32 -1.31 -9.63
C GLN A 155 13.80 -1.30 -9.36
N GLY A 156 13.06 -2.18 -10.04
CA GLY A 156 11.64 -2.36 -9.80
C GLY A 156 11.34 -2.79 -8.37
N ASP A 157 12.05 -3.81 -7.87
CA ASP A 157 11.88 -4.29 -6.50
C ASP A 157 12.30 -3.24 -5.47
N ALA A 158 13.40 -2.51 -5.71
CA ALA A 158 13.83 -1.42 -4.83
C ALA A 158 12.78 -0.29 -4.73
N LEU A 159 12.14 0.06 -5.85
CA LEU A 159 11.05 1.04 -5.88
C LEU A 159 9.81 0.54 -5.13
N VAL A 160 9.48 -0.75 -5.24
CA VAL A 160 8.40 -1.39 -4.46
C VAL A 160 8.69 -1.26 -2.97
N PHE A 161 9.91 -1.58 -2.50
CA PHE A 161 10.29 -1.43 -1.10
C PHE A 161 10.25 0.02 -0.62
N LEU A 162 10.73 0.96 -1.43
CA LEU A 162 10.65 2.39 -1.11
C LEU A 162 9.19 2.84 -0.99
N GLY A 163 8.33 2.43 -1.92
CA GLY A 163 6.89 2.67 -1.84
C GLY A 163 6.30 2.12 -0.55
N MET A 164 6.60 0.86 -0.21
CA MET A 164 6.12 0.24 1.03
C MET A 164 6.56 1.02 2.28
N PHE A 165 7.81 1.47 2.35
CA PHE A 165 8.30 2.30 3.45
C PHE A 165 7.48 3.60 3.56
N MET A 166 7.25 4.30 2.45
CA MET A 166 6.45 5.53 2.44
C MET A 166 4.99 5.26 2.85
N GLY A 167 4.41 4.15 2.40
CA GLY A 167 3.08 3.70 2.80
C GLY A 167 2.96 3.49 4.30
N VAL A 168 3.97 2.87 4.91
CA VAL A 168 4.03 2.63 6.37
C VAL A 168 4.03 3.96 7.15
N VAL A 169 4.82 4.93 6.72
CA VAL A 169 4.81 6.29 7.31
C VAL A 169 3.40 6.89 7.23
N GLY A 170 2.77 6.78 6.06
CA GLY A 170 1.43 7.30 5.82
C GLY A 170 0.37 6.67 6.73
N TYR A 171 0.30 5.34 6.81
CA TYR A 171 -0.75 4.71 7.61
C TYR A 171 -0.51 4.80 9.13
N ILE A 172 0.73 4.90 9.61
CA ILE A 172 0.99 5.16 11.03
C ILE A 172 0.45 6.55 11.42
N ALA A 173 0.70 7.57 10.60
CA ALA A 173 0.14 8.91 10.80
C ALA A 173 -1.40 8.87 10.74
N GLY A 174 -1.97 8.19 9.74
CA GLY A 174 -3.40 8.01 9.58
C GLY A 174 -4.06 7.30 10.77
N ALA A 175 -3.49 6.20 11.25
CA ALA A 175 -4.00 5.46 12.41
C ALA A 175 -4.00 6.29 13.70
N ARG A 176 -2.96 7.09 13.92
CA ARG A 176 -2.87 8.00 15.08
C ARG A 176 -3.97 9.07 15.05
N LEU A 177 -4.16 9.69 13.90
CA LEU A 177 -5.17 10.72 13.72
C LEU A 177 -6.59 10.13 13.74
N THR A 178 -6.78 8.91 13.26
CA THR A 178 -8.07 8.20 13.29
C THR A 178 -8.68 8.12 14.69
N LYS A 179 -7.84 7.96 15.73
CA LYS A 179 -8.30 7.96 17.13
C LYS A 179 -8.90 9.30 17.59
N GLN A 180 -8.56 10.39 16.90
CA GLN A 180 -9.00 11.74 17.27
C GLN A 180 -10.22 12.20 16.45
N ILE A 181 -10.23 11.97 15.15
CA ILE A 181 -11.23 12.52 14.22
C ILE A 181 -11.96 11.48 13.36
N GLY A 182 -11.68 10.19 13.58
CA GLY A 182 -12.30 9.06 12.87
C GLY A 182 -11.66 8.75 11.52
N SER A 183 -11.74 7.46 11.12
CA SER A 183 -11.08 6.95 9.91
C SER A 183 -11.60 7.60 8.62
N THR A 184 -12.90 7.86 8.53
CA THR A 184 -13.49 8.48 7.33
C THR A 184 -12.94 9.87 7.10
N THR A 185 -12.91 10.72 8.14
CA THR A 185 -12.36 12.09 8.04
C THR A 185 -10.90 12.04 7.60
N VAL A 186 -10.08 11.21 8.27
CA VAL A 186 -8.66 11.07 7.93
C VAL A 186 -8.48 10.63 6.49
N THR A 187 -9.13 9.54 6.08
CA THR A 187 -8.96 8.97 4.73
C THR A 187 -9.41 9.97 3.65
N MET A 188 -10.60 10.55 3.78
CA MET A 188 -11.12 11.44 2.74
C MET A 188 -10.27 12.70 2.57
N TRP A 189 -9.84 13.34 3.66
CA TRP A 189 -8.96 14.51 3.57
C TRP A 189 -7.55 14.14 3.07
N SER A 190 -7.02 12.98 3.44
CA SER A 190 -5.74 12.48 2.88
C SER A 190 -5.82 12.23 1.38
N VAL A 191 -6.96 11.71 0.87
CA VAL A 191 -7.21 11.54 -0.58
C VAL A 191 -7.22 12.88 -1.29
N LEU A 192 -7.90 13.90 -0.73
CA LEU A 192 -7.93 15.24 -1.35
C LEU A 192 -6.53 15.89 -1.37
N VAL A 193 -5.75 15.75 -0.29
CA VAL A 193 -4.35 16.21 -0.26
C VAL A 193 -3.53 15.52 -1.35
N ALA A 194 -3.67 14.20 -1.48
CA ALA A 194 -2.96 13.44 -2.51
C ALA A 194 -3.37 13.86 -3.92
N ALA A 195 -4.66 13.99 -4.19
CA ALA A 195 -5.17 14.41 -5.49
C ALA A 195 -4.70 15.83 -5.86
N ALA A 196 -4.77 16.77 -4.90
CA ALA A 196 -4.28 18.13 -5.13
C ALA A 196 -2.77 18.18 -5.43
N THR A 197 -1.98 17.31 -4.78
CA THR A 197 -0.54 17.20 -5.02
C THR A 197 -0.23 16.55 -6.38
N LEU A 198 -1.01 15.53 -6.79
CA LEU A 198 -0.72 14.75 -7.99
C LEU A 198 -1.39 15.30 -9.25
N LEU A 199 -2.40 16.18 -9.12
CA LEU A 199 -3.06 16.79 -10.27
C LEU A 199 -2.10 17.57 -11.18
N PRO A 200 -1.19 18.42 -10.66
CA PRO A 200 -0.17 19.05 -11.49
C PRO A 200 0.73 18.05 -12.21
N LEU A 201 1.09 16.93 -11.54
CA LEU A 201 1.90 15.88 -12.15
C LEU A 201 1.19 15.29 -13.38
N ILE A 202 -0.09 14.98 -13.30
CA ILE A 202 -0.86 14.46 -14.44
C ILE A 202 -0.96 15.50 -15.56
N ILE A 203 -1.21 16.76 -15.23
CA ILE A 203 -1.37 17.82 -16.25
C ILE A 203 -0.06 18.06 -17.01
N PHE A 204 1.07 18.12 -16.29
CA PHE A 204 2.36 18.53 -16.89
C PHE A 204 3.24 17.37 -17.33
N TYR A 205 3.07 16.16 -16.76
CA TYR A 205 3.90 14.99 -17.05
C TYR A 205 3.23 14.03 -18.00
N SER A 206 1.97 13.61 -17.71
CA SER A 206 1.33 12.52 -18.47
C SER A 206 0.76 12.99 -19.81
N GLY A 207 0.21 14.20 -19.86
CA GLY A 207 -0.42 14.72 -21.07
C GLY A 207 -1.72 13.98 -21.48
N ALA A 208 -2.44 14.54 -22.46
CA ALA A 208 -3.69 13.98 -22.93
C ALA A 208 -3.49 12.67 -23.72
N GLU A 209 -2.39 12.55 -24.45
CA GLU A 209 -2.09 11.37 -25.26
C GLU A 209 -1.92 10.11 -24.41
N THR A 210 -1.21 10.21 -23.28
CA THR A 210 -1.04 9.10 -22.34
C THR A 210 -2.38 8.65 -21.76
N LEU A 211 -3.26 9.60 -21.42
CA LEU A 211 -4.57 9.27 -20.84
C LEU A 211 -5.50 8.60 -21.85
N THR A 212 -5.44 8.99 -23.11
CA THR A 212 -6.25 8.39 -24.18
C THR A 212 -5.72 7.03 -24.65
N ALA A 213 -4.44 6.73 -24.39
CA ALA A 213 -3.83 5.44 -24.70
C ALA A 213 -4.22 4.33 -23.70
N ILE A 214 -4.71 4.70 -22.51
CA ILE A 214 -5.15 3.72 -21.50
C ILE A 214 -6.39 3.00 -22.01
N ASP A 215 -6.30 1.69 -22.12
CA ASP A 215 -7.40 0.84 -22.57
C ASP A 215 -8.47 0.65 -21.46
N ARG A 216 -9.53 -0.08 -21.82
CA ARG A 216 -10.65 -0.32 -20.90
C ARG A 216 -10.23 -1.08 -19.64
N ASP A 217 -9.34 -2.06 -19.77
CA ASP A 217 -8.90 -2.91 -18.67
C ASP A 217 -7.95 -2.12 -17.74
N GLY A 218 -7.08 -1.28 -18.32
CA GLY A 218 -6.24 -0.34 -17.58
C GLY A 218 -7.07 0.65 -16.76
N TRP A 219 -8.11 1.26 -17.34
CA TRP A 219 -9.02 2.14 -16.61
C TRP A 219 -9.80 1.38 -15.53
N GLY A 220 -10.25 0.15 -15.81
CA GLY A 220 -10.89 -0.71 -14.82
C GLY A 220 -9.98 -0.98 -13.63
N ALA A 221 -8.71 -1.29 -13.89
CA ALA A 221 -7.70 -1.51 -12.85
C ALA A 221 -7.41 -0.23 -12.04
N ILE A 222 -7.27 0.93 -12.71
CA ILE A 222 -7.08 2.24 -12.04
C ILE A 222 -8.27 2.58 -11.13
N LEU A 223 -9.50 2.35 -11.56
CA LEU A 223 -10.69 2.56 -10.75
C LEU A 223 -10.74 1.60 -9.56
N ALA A 224 -10.41 0.32 -9.76
CA ALA A 224 -10.30 -0.65 -8.68
C ALA A 224 -9.24 -0.24 -7.64
N LEU A 225 -8.10 0.28 -8.09
CA LEU A 225 -7.06 0.82 -7.22
C LEU A 225 -7.53 2.10 -6.49
N GLY A 226 -8.16 3.03 -7.18
CA GLY A 226 -8.63 4.29 -6.61
C GLY A 226 -9.76 4.11 -5.59
N TRP A 227 -10.80 3.38 -5.93
CA TRP A 227 -11.95 3.20 -5.04
C TRP A 227 -11.74 2.04 -4.06
N GLY A 228 -11.14 0.94 -4.51
CA GLY A 228 -10.85 -0.22 -3.67
C GLY A 228 -9.71 0.04 -2.70
N SER A 229 -8.47 0.16 -3.21
CA SER A 229 -7.29 0.26 -2.35
C SER A 229 -7.16 1.65 -1.70
N THR A 230 -7.38 2.74 -2.46
CA THR A 230 -7.12 4.09 -1.97
C THR A 230 -8.23 4.61 -1.03
N ILE A 231 -9.50 4.25 -1.26
CA ILE A 231 -10.59 4.67 -0.37
C ILE A 231 -10.97 3.55 0.60
N LEU A 232 -11.53 2.45 0.07
CA LEU A 232 -12.16 1.44 0.92
C LEU A 232 -11.15 0.73 1.82
N ALA A 233 -10.07 0.18 1.26
CA ALA A 233 -9.09 -0.53 2.06
C ALA A 233 -8.37 0.41 3.04
N TYR A 234 -8.01 1.63 2.62
CA TYR A 234 -7.35 2.60 3.50
C TYR A 234 -8.24 3.03 4.66
N LEU A 235 -9.54 3.23 4.43
CA LEU A 235 -10.53 3.54 5.46
C LEU A 235 -10.68 2.39 6.46
N LEU A 236 -10.87 1.16 5.96
CA LEU A 236 -11.00 -0.03 6.79
C LEU A 236 -9.73 -0.31 7.59
N TRP A 237 -8.57 -0.14 6.96
CA TRP A 237 -7.27 -0.36 7.57
C TRP A 237 -6.97 0.66 8.69
N ASN A 238 -7.15 1.94 8.41
CA ASN A 238 -6.99 2.97 9.43
C ASN A 238 -7.90 2.72 10.64
N ARG A 239 -9.15 2.27 10.40
CA ARG A 239 -10.08 1.89 11.44
C ARG A 239 -9.56 0.69 12.25
N ALA A 240 -9.16 -0.36 11.55
CA ALA A 240 -8.68 -1.58 12.20
C ALA A 240 -7.42 -1.32 13.06
N LEU A 241 -6.46 -0.55 12.54
CA LEU A 241 -5.26 -0.17 13.28
C LEU A 241 -5.56 0.73 14.49
N ALA A 242 -6.50 1.66 14.36
CA ALA A 242 -6.88 2.54 15.47
C ALA A 242 -7.55 1.77 16.61
N ASP A 243 -8.45 0.83 16.29
CA ASP A 243 -9.22 0.06 17.26
C ASP A 243 -8.43 -1.14 17.83
N GLY A 244 -7.57 -1.78 17.04
CA GLY A 244 -6.85 -3.01 17.40
C GLY A 244 -5.36 -2.86 17.68
N GLY A 245 -4.78 -1.70 17.34
CA GLY A 245 -3.35 -1.41 17.51
C GLY A 245 -2.49 -1.89 16.34
N VAL A 246 -1.42 -1.13 16.05
CA VAL A 246 -0.53 -1.37 14.89
C VAL A 246 0.18 -2.72 15.01
N GLY A 247 0.69 -3.08 16.19
CA GLY A 247 1.43 -4.33 16.37
C GLY A 247 0.59 -5.59 16.15
N LYS A 248 -0.67 -5.58 16.63
CA LYS A 248 -1.53 -6.77 16.56
C LYS A 248 -2.23 -6.92 15.21
N ILE A 249 -2.79 -5.83 14.71
CA ILE A 249 -3.51 -5.84 13.42
C ILE A 249 -2.53 -5.75 12.25
N GLY A 250 -1.41 -5.05 12.43
CA GLY A 250 -0.37 -4.94 11.41
C GLY A 250 0.18 -6.29 10.93
N ALA A 251 0.26 -7.29 11.81
CA ALA A 251 0.67 -8.63 11.44
C ALA A 251 -0.23 -9.30 10.38
N LEU A 252 -1.51 -8.90 10.28
CA LEU A 252 -2.39 -9.43 9.22
C LEU A 252 -1.95 -9.03 7.81
N GLN A 253 -1.09 -7.99 7.67
CA GLN A 253 -0.51 -7.64 6.36
C GLN A 253 0.29 -8.77 5.73
N LEU A 254 0.78 -9.73 6.54
CA LEU A 254 1.49 -10.91 6.04
C LEU A 254 0.66 -11.81 5.11
N LEU A 255 -0.67 -11.64 5.13
CA LEU A 255 -1.53 -12.34 4.18
C LEU A 255 -1.56 -11.66 2.80
N GLN A 256 -1.11 -10.40 2.68
CA GLN A 256 -1.11 -9.69 1.39
C GLN A 256 -0.26 -10.39 0.32
N PRO A 257 0.97 -10.83 0.58
CA PRO A 257 1.75 -11.57 -0.40
C PRO A 257 1.06 -12.84 -0.88
N VAL A 258 0.43 -13.58 0.04
CA VAL A 258 -0.28 -14.81 -0.31
C VAL A 258 -1.42 -14.53 -1.28
N VAL A 259 -2.23 -13.50 -0.99
CA VAL A 259 -3.33 -13.08 -1.88
C VAL A 259 -2.77 -12.56 -3.21
N GLY A 260 -1.74 -11.71 -3.19
CA GLY A 260 -1.18 -11.12 -4.38
C GLY A 260 -0.53 -12.13 -5.32
N ILE A 261 0.28 -13.05 -4.79
CA ILE A 261 0.92 -14.12 -5.58
C ILE A 261 -0.14 -15.07 -6.16
N ALA A 262 -1.15 -15.44 -5.37
CA ALA A 262 -2.24 -16.27 -5.87
C ALA A 262 -3.01 -15.59 -7.01
N LEU A 263 -3.30 -14.29 -6.87
CA LEU A 263 -3.97 -13.53 -7.94
C LEU A 263 -3.06 -13.30 -9.16
N ALA A 264 -1.76 -13.09 -8.99
CA ALA A 264 -0.81 -12.97 -10.09
C ALA A 264 -0.76 -14.26 -10.94
N LEU A 265 -0.72 -15.41 -10.27
CA LEU A 265 -0.82 -16.71 -10.94
C LEU A 265 -2.15 -16.88 -11.69
N MET A 266 -3.28 -16.56 -11.02
CA MET A 266 -4.62 -16.84 -11.55
C MET A 266 -5.05 -15.86 -12.65
N LEU A 267 -4.72 -14.58 -12.54
CA LEU A 267 -5.22 -13.52 -13.43
C LEU A 267 -4.21 -13.10 -14.49
N LEU A 268 -2.91 -13.16 -14.17
CA LEU A 268 -1.85 -12.74 -15.10
C LEU A 268 -1.07 -13.93 -15.69
N GLY A 269 -1.31 -15.15 -15.21
CA GLY A 269 -0.57 -16.34 -15.64
C GLY A 269 0.93 -16.29 -15.30
N GLU A 270 1.34 -15.46 -14.32
CA GLU A 270 2.74 -15.34 -13.91
C GLU A 270 3.26 -16.67 -13.35
N ARG A 271 4.51 -17.00 -13.67
CA ARG A 271 5.16 -18.20 -13.11
C ARG A 271 5.73 -17.87 -11.73
N ILE A 272 5.43 -18.70 -10.76
CA ILE A 272 5.98 -18.61 -9.41
C ILE A 272 7.31 -19.38 -9.42
N THR A 273 8.41 -18.65 -9.22
CA THR A 273 9.73 -19.26 -9.09
C THR A 273 9.95 -19.82 -7.69
N LEU A 274 10.81 -20.82 -7.56
CA LEU A 274 11.18 -21.35 -6.24
C LEU A 274 11.89 -20.30 -5.36
N PRO A 275 12.83 -19.48 -5.88
CA PRO A 275 13.42 -18.37 -5.13
C PRO A 275 12.37 -17.36 -4.61
N LEU A 276 11.38 -16.97 -5.43
CA LEU A 276 10.29 -16.08 -5.01
C LEU A 276 9.53 -16.67 -3.81
N LEU A 277 9.20 -17.96 -3.85
CA LEU A 277 8.54 -18.64 -2.72
C LEU A 277 9.41 -18.66 -1.47
N ILE A 278 10.70 -19.01 -1.62
CA ILE A 278 11.63 -19.03 -0.49
C ILE A 278 11.78 -17.65 0.12
N ALA A 279 12.03 -16.63 -0.69
CA ALA A 279 12.17 -15.25 -0.23
C ALA A 279 10.91 -14.78 0.50
N THR A 280 9.73 -15.06 -0.08
CA THR A 280 8.44 -14.74 0.55
C THR A 280 8.28 -15.43 1.91
N LEU A 281 8.58 -16.73 2.00
CA LEU A 281 8.52 -17.47 3.27
C LEU A 281 9.50 -16.92 4.30
N VAL A 282 10.72 -16.58 3.90
CA VAL A 282 11.71 -15.96 4.78
C VAL A 282 11.23 -14.62 5.33
N ILE A 283 10.63 -13.77 4.49
CA ILE A 283 10.03 -12.51 4.95
C ILE A 283 8.88 -12.79 5.93
N LEU A 284 7.98 -13.73 5.60
CA LEU A 284 6.83 -14.07 6.45
C LEU A 284 7.24 -14.61 7.83
N VAL A 285 8.30 -15.41 7.89
CA VAL A 285 8.84 -15.95 9.15
C VAL A 285 9.53 -14.86 9.97
N GLY A 286 10.09 -13.84 9.31
CA GLY A 286 10.79 -12.73 9.98
C GLY A 286 9.85 -11.74 10.70
N VAL A 287 8.55 -11.80 10.47
CA VAL A 287 7.57 -10.89 11.05
C VAL A 287 6.70 -11.57 12.08
#